data_a82c73d452593124fc0492987ca5f7d0
#
_entry.id   a82c73d452593124fc0492987ca5f7d0
#
_cell.length_a   1.000
_cell.length_b   1.000
_cell.length_c   1.000
_cell.angle_alpha   90.00
_cell.angle_beta   90.00
_cell.angle_gamma   90.00
#
_symmetry.space_group_name_H-M   'P 1'
#
loop_
_entity.id
_entity.type
_entity.pdbx_description
1 polymer ?
#
loop_
_entity_poly.entity_id
_entity_poly.type
_entity_poly.pdbx_seq_one_letter_code
_entity_poly.pdbx_strand_id
1 'polypeptide(L)'
;MMVGIARAQRGWKRIACGLALAAGVALAGPAFGQGKVLKFVPEADLRSLDPIWTTAYITRNHGYMVYDVLFATDANFKAQPQMVDKWDESADKLTYTFTLRDGLKFHDGAPVRPADCIASIERWAKRDVFGQRLAEMTEGWTTVDDKTFRLKLKKPFAYVIEALAKPSSNVPFIMPERIAKTDAFTAITDATGSGPFKFVKEQWVPGNKVVYVKNTDYVPRKEAPSWGAGGKVAKVDRVEWIYIPDSATAAAALNAGEVDWWQQVPVDLVPVVAKNKDIKVESVDPLGSIGLLRFNHLQPPFNNVKMRQAVLAVVDQNDYAIAIAGDAKNGKPCASYFTCGTPMASSAGSEALTGKRDVERAKALVKEAGYKGEKVVLMTATDQPIVNSQALVTQELLRKIGLNVELAASDWGTLITRRSSKESVEKGGWSVFHTWFVGPDITTPALNSPLRGAGDKSWFGWPTDAKLEQLRDDWFNAATPADQKKIAEEMQRRAFETVPYVPTAQFIIPTAYRTTLSGVINSPVTFLWNVEKK
;
A
#
# COMPACT_ATOMS: atom_id res chain seq x y z
N MET A 1 -51.28 62.68 15.57
CA MET A 1 -52.40 62.83 14.61
C MET A 1 -52.69 61.44 14.14
N MET A 2 -53.59 60.72 14.79
CA MET A 2 -55.02 60.58 14.51
C MET A 2 -55.30 60.34 13.03
N VAL A 3 -55.83 59.21 12.75
CA VAL A 3 -57.18 58.65 12.52
C VAL A 3 -57.12 57.92 11.17
N GLY A 4 -57.68 56.79 10.84
CA GLY A 4 -58.85 56.14 11.36
C GLY A 4 -59.13 54.80 10.70
N ILE A 5 -59.94 54.07 11.34
CA ILE A 5 -60.51 52.74 11.14
C ILE A 5 -61.54 52.74 10.00
N ALA A 6 -61.63 51.65 9.22
CA ALA A 6 -62.93 51.26 8.68
C ALA A 6 -62.96 49.69 8.45
N ARG A 7 -63.85 49.05 9.20
CA ARG A 7 -64.41 47.72 9.03
C ARG A 7 -65.46 47.71 7.92
N ALA A 8 -65.53 46.70 7.13
CA ALA A 8 -66.81 46.27 6.53
C ALA A 8 -66.87 44.75 6.41
N GLN A 9 -67.97 44.22 6.93
CA GLN A 9 -68.35 42.81 7.01
C GLN A 9 -69.17 42.36 5.79
N ARG A 10 -69.25 41.07 5.62
CA ARG A 10 -70.34 40.20 5.13
C ARG A 10 -70.44 39.86 3.66
N GLY A 11 -70.53 38.57 3.46
CA GLY A 11 -71.13 37.96 2.27
C GLY A 11 -70.90 36.41 2.19
N TRP A 12 -71.70 35.67 2.97
CA TRP A 12 -71.84 34.18 2.79
C TRP A 12 -72.59 33.88 1.48
N LYS A 13 -72.03 33.03 0.65
CA LYS A 13 -72.86 32.19 -0.23
C LYS A 13 -72.24 30.77 -0.27
N ARG A 14 -72.98 29.80 0.24
CA ARG A 14 -72.83 28.37 0.09
C ARG A 14 -73.10 27.98 -1.37
N ILE A 15 -72.21 27.17 -1.99
CA ILE A 15 -72.60 26.32 -3.10
C ILE A 15 -71.96 24.96 -2.80
N ALA A 16 -72.82 23.93 -2.84
CA ALA A 16 -72.54 22.54 -2.53
C ALA A 16 -72.11 21.77 -3.77
N CYS A 17 -71.50 20.63 -3.53
CA CYS A 17 -71.45 19.41 -4.34
C CYS A 17 -70.56 19.37 -5.58
N GLY A 18 -69.62 18.39 -5.51
CA GLY A 18 -68.93 17.83 -6.62
C GLY A 18 -67.84 16.85 -6.14
N LEU A 19 -68.23 15.66 -5.58
CA LEU A 19 -67.28 14.56 -5.38
C LEU A 19 -66.83 14.05 -6.76
N ALA A 20 -65.61 14.34 -7.19
CA ALA A 20 -64.88 13.62 -8.23
C ALA A 20 -63.83 12.75 -7.59
N LEU A 21 -64.05 11.44 -7.43
CA LEU A 21 -63.05 10.44 -7.16
C LEU A 21 -62.08 10.36 -8.37
N ALA A 22 -60.96 11.07 -8.28
CA ALA A 22 -59.80 10.80 -9.14
C ALA A 22 -59.04 9.64 -8.54
N ALA A 23 -59.24 8.41 -9.12
CA ALA A 23 -58.39 7.26 -8.88
C ALA A 23 -56.98 7.58 -9.38
N GLY A 24 -56.09 7.99 -8.44
CA GLY A 24 -54.69 8.14 -8.71
C GLY A 24 -54.08 6.74 -8.91
N VAL A 25 -53.86 6.34 -10.15
CA VAL A 25 -53.00 5.23 -10.51
C VAL A 25 -51.59 5.67 -10.12
N ALA A 26 -51.14 5.26 -8.95
CA ALA A 26 -49.73 5.33 -8.58
C ALA A 26 -49.00 4.41 -9.57
N LEU A 27 -48.36 4.98 -10.57
CA LEU A 27 -47.30 4.34 -11.33
C LEU A 27 -46.18 4.01 -10.33
N ALA A 28 -46.22 2.81 -9.75
CA ALA A 28 -45.08 2.19 -9.10
C ALA A 28 -44.01 2.04 -10.18
N GLY A 29 -43.13 3.03 -10.31
CA GLY A 29 -41.88 2.86 -11.06
C GLY A 29 -41.19 1.59 -10.52
N PRO A 30 -40.46 0.84 -11.36
CA PRO A 30 -39.73 -0.32 -10.89
C PRO A 30 -38.84 0.16 -9.75
N ALA A 31 -39.06 -0.36 -8.53
CA ALA A 31 -38.12 -0.25 -7.44
C ALA A 31 -36.85 -0.99 -7.92
N PHE A 32 -35.93 -0.26 -8.49
CA PHE A 32 -34.57 -0.76 -8.64
C PHE A 32 -34.14 -1.11 -7.23
N GLY A 33 -34.09 -2.42 -6.92
CA GLY A 33 -33.57 -2.90 -5.66
C GLY A 33 -32.26 -2.19 -5.41
N GLN A 34 -32.13 -1.51 -4.27
CA GLN A 34 -30.87 -0.86 -3.91
C GLN A 34 -29.79 -1.94 -3.97
N GLY A 35 -28.91 -1.85 -4.96
CA GLY A 35 -27.83 -2.81 -5.15
C GLY A 35 -27.00 -2.93 -3.86
N LYS A 36 -26.40 -4.09 -3.63
CA LYS A 36 -25.58 -4.34 -2.45
C LYS A 36 -24.39 -3.38 -2.40
N VAL A 37 -24.37 -2.47 -1.43
CA VAL A 37 -23.32 -1.47 -1.22
C VAL A 37 -22.44 -1.91 -0.04
N LEU A 38 -21.14 -2.05 -0.27
CA LEU A 38 -20.11 -2.26 0.76
C LEU A 38 -19.50 -0.90 1.12
N LYS A 39 -19.64 -0.47 2.37
CA LYS A 39 -19.03 0.74 2.91
C LYS A 39 -17.77 0.38 3.70
N PHE A 40 -16.64 0.83 3.22
CA PHE A 40 -15.31 0.47 3.72
C PHE A 40 -14.56 1.71 4.21
N VAL A 41 -13.98 1.64 5.42
CA VAL A 41 -13.09 2.68 5.95
C VAL A 41 -11.65 2.27 5.66
N PRO A 42 -10.98 2.92 4.69
CA PRO A 42 -9.61 2.59 4.31
C PRO A 42 -8.58 3.09 5.34
N GLU A 43 -7.37 2.57 5.26
CA GLU A 43 -6.22 2.97 6.08
C GLU A 43 -5.79 4.43 5.88
N ALA A 44 -6.07 5.02 4.71
CA ALA A 44 -5.69 6.37 4.35
C ALA A 44 -6.61 6.94 3.26
N ASP A 45 -6.53 8.25 3.02
CA ASP A 45 -7.20 8.91 1.89
C ASP A 45 -6.51 8.59 0.55
N LEU A 46 -7.29 8.33 -0.49
CA LEU A 46 -6.79 8.12 -1.84
C LEU A 46 -6.48 9.46 -2.52
N ARG A 47 -5.20 9.84 -2.54
CA ARG A 47 -4.71 11.08 -3.17
C ARG A 47 -4.15 10.88 -4.58
N SER A 48 -3.70 9.67 -4.91
CA SER A 48 -3.13 9.33 -6.22
C SER A 48 -3.83 8.11 -6.78
N LEU A 49 -4.14 8.15 -8.07
CA LEU A 49 -4.73 7.03 -8.82
C LEU A 49 -3.67 6.13 -9.47
N ASP A 50 -2.39 6.49 -9.36
CA ASP A 50 -1.30 5.79 -10.05
C ASP A 50 -0.53 4.84 -9.13
N PRO A 51 -0.78 3.52 -9.20
CA PRO A 51 -0.12 2.52 -8.37
C PRO A 51 1.33 2.22 -8.80
N ILE A 52 1.78 2.79 -9.91
CA ILE A 52 3.17 2.68 -10.37
C ILE A 52 3.99 3.88 -9.87
N TRP A 53 3.41 5.08 -9.87
CA TRP A 53 4.08 6.31 -9.44
C TRP A 53 4.43 6.31 -7.94
N THR A 54 3.58 5.75 -7.09
CA THR A 54 3.75 5.72 -5.63
C THR A 54 3.72 4.30 -5.06
N THR A 55 4.41 4.10 -3.93
CA THR A 55 4.38 2.87 -3.13
C THR A 55 3.33 2.90 -2.01
N ALA A 56 2.42 3.89 -1.98
CA ALA A 56 1.37 4.00 -0.97
C ALA A 56 0.36 2.85 -1.09
N TYR A 57 0.09 2.17 0.02
CA TYR A 57 -0.79 0.99 0.03
C TYR A 57 -2.24 1.31 -0.34
N ILE A 58 -2.74 2.48 0.04
CA ILE A 58 -4.08 2.92 -0.40
C ILE A 58 -4.18 2.97 -1.93
N THR A 59 -3.12 3.43 -2.62
CA THR A 59 -3.08 3.46 -4.09
C THR A 59 -2.89 2.07 -4.69
N ARG A 60 -2.13 1.17 -4.04
CA ARG A 60 -2.07 -0.26 -4.41
C ARG A 60 -3.45 -0.92 -4.29
N ASN A 61 -4.17 -0.67 -3.19
CA ASN A 61 -5.51 -1.20 -2.97
C ASN A 61 -6.49 -0.70 -4.03
N HIS A 62 -6.41 0.62 -4.39
CA HIS A 62 -7.11 1.17 -5.57
C HIS A 62 -6.74 0.42 -6.85
N GLY A 63 -5.44 0.16 -7.05
CA GLY A 63 -4.97 -0.61 -8.21
C GLY A 63 -5.63 -1.97 -8.32
N TYR A 64 -5.77 -2.71 -7.23
CA TYR A 64 -6.45 -4.01 -7.21
C TYR A 64 -7.96 -3.91 -7.45
N MET A 65 -8.59 -2.79 -7.18
CA MET A 65 -9.99 -2.58 -7.56
C MET A 65 -10.16 -2.47 -9.07
N VAL A 66 -9.28 -1.69 -9.72
CA VAL A 66 -9.49 -1.24 -11.11
C VAL A 66 -8.64 -1.93 -12.16
N TYR A 67 -7.51 -2.54 -11.79
CA TYR A 67 -6.61 -3.23 -12.72
C TYR A 67 -6.57 -4.73 -12.46
N ASP A 68 -6.10 -5.49 -13.46
CA ASP A 68 -5.70 -6.88 -13.29
C ASP A 68 -4.21 -7.05 -13.60
N VAL A 69 -3.67 -8.26 -13.38
CA VAL A 69 -2.25 -8.59 -13.48
C VAL A 69 -2.05 -9.84 -14.34
N LEU A 70 -0.85 -10.01 -14.93
CA LEU A 70 -0.54 -11.23 -15.72
C LEU A 70 -0.47 -12.47 -14.83
N PHE A 71 0.21 -12.35 -13.70
CA PHE A 71 0.35 -13.36 -12.67
C PHE A 71 0.05 -12.75 -11.32
N ALA A 72 -0.33 -13.56 -10.35
CA ALA A 72 -0.60 -13.12 -8.98
C ALA A 72 -0.04 -14.13 -7.98
N THR A 73 0.39 -13.64 -6.81
CA THR A 73 0.85 -14.50 -5.71
C THR A 73 -0.33 -15.04 -4.93
N ASP A 74 -0.32 -16.35 -4.67
CA ASP A 74 -1.30 -17.04 -3.83
C ASP A 74 -0.90 -17.05 -2.33
N ALA A 75 -1.76 -17.60 -1.47
CA ALA A 75 -1.54 -17.68 -0.02
C ALA A 75 -0.33 -18.56 0.39
N ASN A 76 0.22 -19.35 -0.53
CA ASN A 76 1.42 -20.13 -0.33
C ASN A 76 2.68 -19.44 -0.90
N PHE A 77 2.60 -18.15 -1.22
CA PHE A 77 3.67 -17.35 -1.84
C PHE A 77 4.12 -17.87 -3.22
N LYS A 78 3.24 -18.58 -3.94
CA LYS A 78 3.51 -19.06 -5.28
C LYS A 78 2.85 -18.19 -6.32
N ALA A 79 3.59 -17.91 -7.38
CA ALA A 79 3.06 -17.22 -8.54
C ALA A 79 2.07 -18.13 -9.29
N GLN A 80 0.89 -17.60 -9.58
CA GLN A 80 -0.18 -18.26 -10.31
C GLN A 80 -0.59 -17.41 -11.52
N PRO A 81 -0.94 -18.00 -12.68
CA PRO A 81 -1.43 -17.24 -13.82
C PRO A 81 -2.74 -16.52 -13.48
N GLN A 82 -2.93 -15.27 -13.96
CA GLN A 82 -4.14 -14.49 -13.74
C GLN A 82 -4.76 -14.03 -15.08
N MET A 83 -4.20 -13.07 -15.80
CA MET A 83 -4.60 -12.74 -17.17
C MET A 83 -3.99 -13.69 -18.20
N VAL A 84 -2.87 -14.33 -17.87
CA VAL A 84 -2.24 -15.35 -18.71
C VAL A 84 -3.06 -16.64 -18.64
N ASP A 85 -3.38 -17.23 -19.79
CA ASP A 85 -3.97 -18.56 -19.91
C ASP A 85 -2.89 -19.62 -19.75
N LYS A 86 -1.86 -19.55 -20.59
CA LYS A 86 -0.69 -20.44 -20.58
C LYS A 86 0.60 -19.68 -20.85
N TRP A 87 1.69 -20.21 -20.38
CA TRP A 87 3.01 -19.71 -20.67
C TRP A 87 4.01 -20.86 -20.86
N ASP A 88 5.07 -20.58 -21.60
CA ASP A 88 6.12 -21.55 -21.93
C ASP A 88 7.48 -20.90 -21.77
N GLU A 89 8.46 -21.67 -21.26
CA GLU A 89 9.85 -21.32 -21.13
C GLU A 89 10.68 -22.18 -22.07
N SER A 90 11.50 -21.57 -22.94
CA SER A 90 12.38 -22.29 -23.85
C SER A 90 13.45 -23.11 -23.08
N ALA A 91 13.95 -24.19 -23.71
CA ALA A 91 14.93 -25.09 -23.09
C ALA A 91 16.22 -24.39 -22.64
N ASP A 92 16.63 -23.32 -23.33
CA ASP A 92 17.79 -22.48 -22.98
C ASP A 92 17.46 -21.43 -21.91
N LYS A 93 16.20 -21.35 -21.47
CA LYS A 93 15.68 -20.39 -20.48
C LYS A 93 15.86 -18.92 -20.87
N LEU A 94 15.95 -18.64 -22.17
CA LEU A 94 16.13 -17.29 -22.69
C LEU A 94 14.84 -16.70 -23.26
N THR A 95 13.81 -17.50 -23.50
CA THR A 95 12.56 -17.03 -24.10
C THR A 95 11.36 -17.48 -23.29
N TYR A 96 10.51 -16.56 -22.91
CA TYR A 96 9.22 -16.80 -22.28
C TYR A 96 8.12 -16.39 -23.25
N THR A 97 7.18 -17.28 -23.52
CA THR A 97 6.00 -17.01 -24.37
C THR A 97 4.75 -16.99 -23.50
N PHE A 98 3.99 -15.92 -23.55
CA PHE A 98 2.76 -15.74 -22.76
C PHE A 98 1.56 -15.65 -23.69
N THR A 99 0.49 -16.39 -23.39
CA THR A 99 -0.78 -16.29 -24.11
C THR A 99 -1.87 -15.80 -23.15
N LEU A 100 -2.58 -14.74 -23.51
CA LEU A 100 -3.66 -14.16 -22.71
C LEU A 100 -4.93 -15.01 -22.80
N ARG A 101 -5.71 -15.02 -21.70
CA ARG A 101 -7.06 -15.64 -21.67
C ARG A 101 -8.00 -14.93 -22.63
N ASP A 102 -9.07 -15.63 -23.00
CA ASP A 102 -10.19 -15.06 -23.74
C ASP A 102 -11.03 -14.09 -22.90
N GLY A 103 -11.65 -13.13 -23.56
CA GLY A 103 -12.65 -12.25 -22.97
C GLY A 103 -12.09 -11.11 -22.11
N LEU A 104 -10.77 -10.90 -22.07
CA LEU A 104 -10.17 -9.79 -21.35
C LEU A 104 -10.48 -8.46 -22.02
N LYS A 105 -11.10 -7.54 -21.25
CA LYS A 105 -11.48 -6.20 -21.71
C LYS A 105 -11.13 -5.14 -20.68
N PHE A 106 -10.77 -3.96 -21.15
CA PHE A 106 -10.72 -2.77 -20.33
C PHE A 106 -12.11 -2.23 -20.01
N HIS A 107 -12.20 -1.33 -19.04
CA HIS A 107 -13.45 -0.72 -18.58
C HIS A 107 -14.18 0.10 -19.64
N ASP A 108 -13.46 0.56 -20.66
CA ASP A 108 -13.98 1.26 -21.85
C ASP A 108 -14.45 0.30 -22.97
N GLY A 109 -14.35 -1.02 -22.73
CA GLY A 109 -14.78 -2.06 -23.68
C GLY A 109 -13.70 -2.51 -24.66
N ALA A 110 -12.55 -1.82 -24.73
CA ALA A 110 -11.45 -2.23 -25.59
C ALA A 110 -10.85 -3.57 -25.14
N PRO A 111 -10.44 -4.47 -26.06
CA PRO A 111 -9.78 -5.71 -25.71
C PRO A 111 -8.39 -5.44 -25.11
N VAL A 112 -7.97 -6.28 -24.15
CA VAL A 112 -6.58 -6.27 -23.68
C VAL A 112 -5.69 -6.99 -24.69
N ARG A 113 -4.59 -6.36 -25.08
CA ARG A 113 -3.67 -6.83 -26.11
C ARG A 113 -2.24 -6.97 -25.57
N PRO A 114 -1.35 -7.71 -26.23
CA PRO A 114 0.07 -7.81 -25.89
C PRO A 114 0.77 -6.46 -25.75
N ALA A 115 0.46 -5.46 -26.59
CA ALA A 115 1.03 -4.12 -26.52
C ALA A 115 0.71 -3.41 -25.18
N ASP A 116 -0.49 -3.61 -24.64
CA ASP A 116 -0.91 -3.09 -23.34
C ASP A 116 -0.08 -3.72 -22.21
N CYS A 117 0.14 -5.04 -22.29
CA CYS A 117 0.93 -5.79 -21.32
C CYS A 117 2.41 -5.36 -21.33
N ILE A 118 3.00 -5.28 -22.51
CA ILE A 118 4.41 -4.89 -22.70
C ILE A 118 4.63 -3.47 -22.17
N ALA A 119 3.84 -2.50 -22.61
CA ALA A 119 3.96 -1.11 -22.16
C ALA A 119 3.80 -0.97 -20.64
N SER A 120 2.87 -1.73 -20.05
CA SER A 120 2.64 -1.75 -18.60
C SER A 120 3.84 -2.29 -17.82
N ILE A 121 4.42 -3.41 -18.27
CA ILE A 121 5.62 -4.00 -17.65
C ILE A 121 6.81 -3.04 -17.78
N GLU A 122 7.01 -2.44 -18.94
CA GLU A 122 8.10 -1.48 -19.16
C GLU A 122 7.96 -0.23 -18.27
N ARG A 123 6.73 0.28 -18.08
CA ARG A 123 6.47 1.40 -17.17
C ARG A 123 6.75 1.02 -15.71
N TRP A 124 6.22 -0.13 -15.26
CA TRP A 124 6.44 -0.67 -13.93
C TRP A 124 7.93 -0.90 -13.64
N ALA A 125 8.66 -1.46 -14.59
CA ALA A 125 10.08 -1.77 -14.45
C ALA A 125 10.98 -0.54 -14.26
N LYS A 126 10.51 0.66 -14.58
CA LYS A 126 11.25 1.91 -14.30
C LYS A 126 11.15 2.32 -12.81
N ARG A 127 10.17 1.84 -12.09
CA ARG A 127 9.86 2.25 -10.71
C ARG A 127 10.12 1.18 -9.67
N ASP A 128 9.80 -0.06 -9.99
CA ASP A 128 9.88 -1.18 -9.07
C ASP A 128 11.26 -1.84 -9.07
N VAL A 129 11.76 -2.20 -7.88
CA VAL A 129 13.12 -2.78 -7.72
C VAL A 129 13.27 -4.16 -8.35
N PHE A 130 12.20 -4.96 -8.37
CA PHE A 130 12.21 -6.26 -9.03
C PHE A 130 12.02 -6.09 -10.55
N GLY A 131 11.17 -5.14 -10.93
CA GLY A 131 10.99 -4.74 -12.33
C GLY A 131 12.26 -4.20 -12.97
N GLN A 132 13.05 -3.36 -12.25
CA GLN A 132 14.35 -2.90 -12.70
C GLN A 132 15.28 -4.08 -12.99
N ARG A 133 15.30 -5.08 -12.10
CA ARG A 133 16.11 -6.29 -12.33
C ARG A 133 15.64 -7.07 -13.55
N LEU A 134 14.34 -7.26 -13.73
CA LEU A 134 13.78 -7.90 -14.91
C LEU A 134 14.19 -7.14 -16.19
N ALA A 135 14.09 -5.81 -16.20
CA ALA A 135 14.48 -4.99 -17.33
C ALA A 135 15.98 -5.09 -17.67
N GLU A 136 16.86 -5.16 -16.67
CA GLU A 136 18.31 -5.40 -16.87
C GLU A 136 18.58 -6.72 -17.59
N MET A 137 17.80 -7.77 -17.28
CA MET A 137 17.92 -9.09 -17.90
C MET A 137 17.23 -9.16 -19.27
N THR A 138 16.30 -8.28 -19.57
CA THR A 138 15.52 -8.27 -20.81
C THR A 138 16.37 -7.82 -22.00
N GLU A 139 16.39 -8.62 -23.07
CA GLU A 139 16.86 -8.22 -24.39
C GLU A 139 15.77 -7.46 -25.14
N GLY A 140 14.53 -7.94 -25.11
CA GLY A 140 13.39 -7.29 -25.73
C GLY A 140 12.07 -8.03 -25.55
N TRP A 141 11.00 -7.33 -25.95
CA TRP A 141 9.64 -7.84 -26.00
C TRP A 141 9.14 -7.88 -27.44
N THR A 142 8.34 -8.88 -27.79
CA THR A 142 7.76 -9.03 -29.14
C THR A 142 6.32 -9.47 -29.07
N THR A 143 5.42 -8.76 -29.75
CA THR A 143 4.05 -9.22 -30.04
C THR A 143 4.12 -10.30 -31.11
N VAL A 144 3.49 -11.45 -30.87
CA VAL A 144 3.41 -12.59 -31.81
C VAL A 144 2.09 -12.53 -32.59
N ASP A 145 0.99 -12.36 -31.86
CA ASP A 145 -0.38 -12.23 -32.39
C ASP A 145 -1.23 -11.38 -31.42
N ASP A 146 -2.54 -11.35 -31.59
CA ASP A 146 -3.47 -10.52 -30.79
C ASP A 146 -3.54 -10.90 -29.32
N LYS A 147 -3.03 -12.07 -28.92
CA LYS A 147 -3.06 -12.59 -27.53
C LYS A 147 -1.71 -13.06 -27.03
N THR A 148 -0.73 -13.23 -27.91
CA THR A 148 0.55 -13.84 -27.59
C THR A 148 1.69 -12.86 -27.72
N PHE A 149 2.55 -12.83 -26.70
CA PHE A 149 3.78 -12.03 -26.71
C PHE A 149 4.94 -12.81 -26.08
N ARG A 150 6.15 -12.38 -26.40
CA ARG A 150 7.38 -13.01 -25.94
C ARG A 150 8.29 -12.02 -25.24
N LEU A 151 8.90 -12.51 -24.18
CA LEU A 151 10.06 -11.91 -23.53
C LEU A 151 11.30 -12.66 -24.01
N LYS A 152 12.31 -11.95 -24.51
CA LYS A 152 13.65 -12.47 -24.73
C LYS A 152 14.62 -11.91 -23.70
N LEU A 153 15.41 -12.79 -23.08
CA LEU A 153 16.40 -12.46 -22.06
C LEU A 153 17.82 -12.47 -22.65
N LYS A 154 18.70 -11.64 -22.10
CA LYS A 154 20.15 -11.61 -22.39
C LYS A 154 20.88 -12.81 -21.80
N LYS A 155 20.40 -13.32 -20.65
CA LYS A 155 20.88 -14.50 -19.94
C LYS A 155 19.75 -15.11 -19.11
N PRO A 156 19.79 -16.37 -18.72
CA PRO A 156 18.77 -17.00 -17.90
C PRO A 156 18.50 -16.22 -16.61
N PHE A 157 17.22 -16.04 -16.28
CA PHE A 157 16.76 -15.36 -15.06
C PHE A 157 15.58 -16.10 -14.46
N ALA A 158 15.81 -16.82 -13.37
CA ALA A 158 14.84 -17.75 -12.77
C ALA A 158 13.61 -17.08 -12.16
N TYR A 159 13.59 -15.75 -12.07
CA TYR A 159 12.56 -15.00 -11.33
C TYR A 159 11.60 -14.20 -12.23
N VAL A 160 11.47 -14.55 -13.50
CA VAL A 160 10.57 -13.82 -14.44
C VAL A 160 9.13 -13.87 -13.95
N ILE A 161 8.64 -15.06 -13.61
CA ILE A 161 7.24 -15.24 -13.21
C ILE A 161 6.97 -14.62 -11.84
N GLU A 162 7.88 -14.78 -10.89
CA GLU A 162 7.78 -14.17 -9.55
C GLU A 162 7.80 -12.64 -9.62
N ALA A 163 8.60 -12.06 -10.52
CA ALA A 163 8.60 -10.61 -10.73
C ALA A 163 7.26 -10.12 -11.27
N LEU A 164 6.69 -10.83 -12.25
CA LEU A 164 5.38 -10.50 -12.83
C LEU A 164 4.20 -10.82 -11.92
N ALA A 165 4.40 -11.60 -10.85
CA ALA A 165 3.41 -11.95 -9.85
C ALA A 165 3.51 -11.12 -8.57
N LYS A 166 4.41 -10.14 -8.50
CA LYS A 166 4.67 -9.34 -7.29
C LYS A 166 3.38 -8.78 -6.68
N PRO A 167 3.04 -9.11 -5.40
CA PRO A 167 1.72 -8.82 -4.86
C PRO A 167 1.59 -7.44 -4.22
N SER A 168 2.70 -6.79 -3.89
CA SER A 168 2.66 -5.56 -3.10
C SER A 168 3.82 -4.63 -3.38
N SER A 169 3.70 -3.40 -2.86
CA SER A 169 4.34 -2.19 -3.30
C SER A 169 4.01 -1.93 -4.77
N ASN A 170 4.83 -1.47 -5.66
CA ASN A 170 4.45 -1.29 -7.06
C ASN A 170 4.15 -2.66 -7.74
N VAL A 171 2.88 -3.00 -7.85
CA VAL A 171 2.40 -4.23 -8.51
C VAL A 171 2.41 -4.02 -10.04
N PRO A 172 2.79 -5.03 -10.86
CA PRO A 172 2.80 -4.92 -12.31
C PRO A 172 1.38 -4.96 -12.91
N PHE A 173 0.57 -3.96 -12.58
CA PHE A 173 -0.79 -3.81 -13.10
C PHE A 173 -0.81 -3.54 -14.59
N ILE A 174 -1.74 -4.19 -15.30
CA ILE A 174 -1.91 -4.02 -16.74
C ILE A 174 -2.89 -2.87 -17.01
N MET A 175 -2.40 -1.90 -17.76
CA MET A 175 -3.09 -0.66 -18.17
C MET A 175 -3.24 -0.62 -19.68
N PRO A 176 -4.21 0.12 -20.25
CA PRO A 176 -4.19 0.43 -21.68
C PRO A 176 -2.86 1.05 -22.10
N GLU A 177 -2.34 0.65 -23.26
CA GLU A 177 -1.06 1.12 -23.79
C GLU A 177 -0.94 2.66 -23.77
N ARG A 178 -2.02 3.38 -24.12
CA ARG A 178 -2.09 4.84 -24.09
C ARG A 178 -1.80 5.44 -22.72
N ILE A 179 -2.20 4.73 -21.63
CA ILE A 179 -1.94 5.13 -20.24
C ILE A 179 -0.56 4.66 -19.82
N ALA A 180 -0.21 3.41 -20.11
CA ALA A 180 1.06 2.81 -19.76
C ALA A 180 2.28 3.52 -20.39
N LYS A 181 2.11 4.18 -21.53
CA LYS A 181 3.16 5.02 -22.17
C LYS A 181 3.39 6.36 -21.48
N THR A 182 2.58 6.75 -20.50
CA THR A 182 2.88 7.93 -19.67
C THR A 182 4.21 7.69 -18.94
N ASP A 183 5.04 8.72 -18.85
CA ASP A 183 6.30 8.65 -18.13
C ASP A 183 6.10 8.11 -16.70
N ALA A 184 6.94 7.17 -16.29
CA ALA A 184 6.78 6.47 -15.00
C ALA A 184 6.98 7.38 -13.78
N PHE A 185 7.57 8.57 -13.96
CA PHE A 185 7.76 9.58 -12.93
C PHE A 185 6.68 10.67 -12.95
N THR A 186 5.72 10.57 -13.88
CA THR A 186 4.52 11.41 -13.98
C THR A 186 3.30 10.60 -13.60
N ALA A 187 2.53 11.08 -12.60
CA ALA A 187 1.33 10.39 -12.13
C ALA A 187 0.21 10.44 -13.18
N ILE A 188 -0.42 9.29 -13.46
CA ILE A 188 -1.61 9.22 -14.31
C ILE A 188 -2.85 9.72 -13.57
N THR A 189 -3.84 10.20 -14.32
CA THR A 189 -5.16 10.64 -13.83
C THR A 189 -6.32 9.85 -14.43
N ASP A 190 -6.04 9.01 -15.42
CA ASP A 190 -6.99 8.07 -16.02
C ASP A 190 -6.83 6.71 -15.34
N ALA A 191 -7.88 6.24 -14.65
CA ALA A 191 -7.94 4.97 -13.95
C ALA A 191 -8.71 3.91 -14.75
N THR A 192 -8.66 3.96 -16.09
CA THR A 192 -9.20 2.90 -16.94
C THR A 192 -8.37 1.63 -16.75
N GLY A 193 -8.98 0.59 -16.20
CA GLY A 193 -8.35 -0.70 -15.97
C GLY A 193 -9.17 -1.84 -16.54
N SER A 194 -8.84 -3.07 -16.17
CA SER A 194 -9.49 -4.32 -16.58
C SER A 194 -9.93 -5.17 -15.39
N GLY A 195 -9.93 -4.61 -14.19
CA GLY A 195 -10.22 -5.29 -12.93
C GLY A 195 -11.71 -5.49 -12.64
N PRO A 196 -12.03 -6.12 -11.50
CA PRO A 196 -13.41 -6.51 -11.14
C PRO A 196 -14.32 -5.33 -10.79
N PHE A 197 -13.78 -4.14 -10.55
CA PHE A 197 -14.54 -2.92 -10.26
C PHE A 197 -14.09 -1.77 -11.14
N LYS A 198 -15.03 -0.87 -11.47
CA LYS A 198 -14.80 0.37 -12.22
C LYS A 198 -14.80 1.55 -11.26
N PHE A 199 -13.78 2.40 -11.34
CA PHE A 199 -13.69 3.64 -10.58
C PHE A 199 -14.69 4.68 -11.10
N VAL A 200 -15.41 5.35 -10.20
CA VAL A 200 -16.40 6.40 -10.55
C VAL A 200 -15.81 7.76 -10.22
N LYS A 201 -15.12 8.34 -11.20
CA LYS A 201 -14.34 9.58 -11.05
C LYS A 201 -15.19 10.76 -10.55
N GLU A 202 -16.42 10.88 -11.04
CA GLU A 202 -17.36 11.97 -10.71
C GLU A 202 -17.81 11.92 -9.24
N GLN A 203 -17.61 10.78 -8.56
CA GLN A 203 -17.95 10.58 -7.15
C GLN A 203 -16.71 10.46 -6.25
N TRP A 204 -15.54 10.71 -6.79
CA TRP A 204 -14.33 10.79 -6.00
C TRP A 204 -14.17 12.18 -5.40
N VAL A 205 -14.17 12.24 -4.08
CA VAL A 205 -13.97 13.46 -3.29
C VAL A 205 -12.77 13.22 -2.38
N PRO A 206 -11.57 13.70 -2.78
CA PRO A 206 -10.36 13.57 -1.94
C PRO A 206 -10.59 14.08 -0.52
N GLY A 207 -10.13 13.34 0.47
CA GLY A 207 -10.36 13.61 1.88
C GLY A 207 -11.74 13.16 2.41
N ASN A 208 -12.56 12.51 1.59
CA ASN A 208 -13.91 12.10 1.99
C ASN A 208 -14.28 10.70 1.44
N LYS A 209 -14.42 10.57 0.12
CA LYS A 209 -15.03 9.38 -0.46
C LYS A 209 -14.43 8.97 -1.80
N VAL A 210 -14.31 7.65 -2.00
CA VAL A 210 -14.00 7.02 -3.29
C VAL A 210 -15.08 6.00 -3.61
N VAL A 211 -15.51 5.95 -4.87
CA VAL A 211 -16.60 5.06 -5.29
C VAL A 211 -16.15 4.14 -6.41
N TYR A 212 -16.54 2.89 -6.27
CA TYR A 212 -16.35 1.85 -7.28
C TYR A 212 -17.68 1.14 -7.54
N VAL A 213 -17.92 0.77 -8.80
CA VAL A 213 -19.06 -0.06 -9.20
C VAL A 213 -18.56 -1.37 -9.79
N LYS A 214 -19.35 -2.42 -9.66
CA LYS A 214 -19.05 -3.73 -10.22
C LYS A 214 -18.81 -3.64 -11.73
N ASN A 215 -17.72 -4.25 -12.20
CA ASN A 215 -17.49 -4.46 -13.62
C ASN A 215 -18.23 -5.73 -14.07
N THR A 216 -19.37 -5.57 -14.74
CA THR A 216 -20.19 -6.69 -15.21
C THR A 216 -19.55 -7.46 -16.38
N ASP A 217 -18.60 -6.85 -17.08
CA ASP A 217 -17.88 -7.46 -18.19
C ASP A 217 -16.61 -8.20 -17.75
N TYR A 218 -16.26 -8.13 -16.44
CA TYR A 218 -15.11 -8.84 -15.91
C TYR A 218 -15.31 -10.35 -15.93
N VAL A 219 -14.35 -11.08 -16.51
CA VAL A 219 -14.36 -12.54 -16.57
C VAL A 219 -13.41 -13.10 -15.50
N PRO A 220 -13.91 -13.51 -14.32
CA PRO A 220 -13.07 -14.08 -13.28
C PRO A 220 -12.51 -15.45 -13.71
N ARG A 221 -11.37 -15.84 -13.11
CA ARG A 221 -10.90 -17.23 -13.20
C ARG A 221 -11.85 -18.17 -12.47
N LYS A 222 -11.79 -19.47 -12.84
CA LYS A 222 -12.66 -20.51 -12.25
C LYS A 222 -12.09 -21.09 -10.95
N GLU A 223 -10.78 -20.95 -10.75
CA GLU A 223 -10.07 -21.43 -9.57
C GLU A 223 -10.53 -20.67 -8.31
N ALA A 224 -10.51 -21.36 -7.17
CA ALA A 224 -10.84 -20.71 -5.89
C ALA A 224 -9.93 -19.51 -5.61
N PRO A 225 -10.43 -18.44 -4.99
CA PRO A 225 -9.62 -17.28 -4.65
C PRO A 225 -8.54 -17.65 -3.62
N SER A 226 -7.32 -17.15 -3.85
CA SER A 226 -6.18 -17.32 -2.95
C SER A 226 -5.32 -16.07 -3.04
N TRP A 227 -5.44 -15.18 -2.06
CA TRP A 227 -4.89 -13.83 -2.11
C TRP A 227 -5.25 -13.09 -3.41
N GLY A 228 -4.24 -12.65 -4.18
CA GLY A 228 -4.42 -11.99 -5.47
C GLY A 228 -4.72 -12.93 -6.63
N ALA A 229 -4.62 -14.25 -6.43
CA ALA A 229 -4.79 -15.27 -7.46
C ALA A 229 -6.21 -15.89 -7.45
N GLY A 230 -6.57 -16.55 -8.56
CA GLY A 230 -7.85 -17.24 -8.72
C GLY A 230 -9.01 -16.32 -9.05
N GLY A 231 -10.21 -16.74 -8.70
CA GLY A 231 -11.46 -16.06 -9.07
C GLY A 231 -11.67 -14.77 -8.27
N LYS A 232 -11.57 -13.63 -8.95
CA LYS A 232 -11.86 -12.30 -8.38
C LYS A 232 -13.32 -11.93 -8.66
N VAL A 233 -14.24 -12.43 -7.85
CA VAL A 233 -15.69 -12.25 -8.06
C VAL A 233 -16.22 -11.06 -7.29
N ALA A 234 -16.68 -10.01 -7.97
CA ALA A 234 -17.39 -8.90 -7.34
C ALA A 234 -18.81 -9.36 -6.94
N LYS A 235 -19.05 -9.58 -5.64
CA LYS A 235 -20.34 -10.02 -5.07
C LYS A 235 -21.21 -8.89 -4.55
N VAL A 236 -20.69 -7.67 -4.52
CA VAL A 236 -21.42 -6.43 -4.24
C VAL A 236 -21.49 -5.58 -5.50
N ASP A 237 -22.53 -4.76 -5.64
CA ASP A 237 -22.74 -3.94 -6.84
C ASP A 237 -21.94 -2.65 -6.78
N ARG A 238 -21.64 -2.20 -5.57
CA ARG A 238 -20.96 -0.95 -5.30
C ARG A 238 -20.09 -1.06 -4.06
N VAL A 239 -18.92 -0.41 -4.09
CA VAL A 239 -18.03 -0.21 -2.96
C VAL A 239 -17.82 1.29 -2.75
N GLU A 240 -18.01 1.74 -1.54
CA GLU A 240 -17.71 3.11 -1.11
C GLU A 240 -16.60 3.08 -0.08
N TRP A 241 -15.45 3.65 -0.42
CA TRP A 241 -14.42 3.95 0.57
C TRP A 241 -14.77 5.27 1.22
N ILE A 242 -15.01 5.25 2.51
CA ILE A 242 -15.37 6.41 3.31
C ILE A 242 -14.19 6.72 4.21
N TYR A 243 -13.47 7.79 3.90
CA TYR A 243 -12.32 8.18 4.68
C TYR A 243 -12.75 8.88 5.95
N ILE A 244 -12.39 8.32 7.10
CA ILE A 244 -12.69 8.84 8.44
C ILE A 244 -11.36 8.97 9.19
N PRO A 245 -10.73 10.16 9.23
CA PRO A 245 -9.40 10.35 9.84
C PRO A 245 -9.39 10.19 11.35
N ASP A 246 -10.50 10.48 12.03
CA ASP A 246 -10.64 10.30 13.47
C ASP A 246 -11.07 8.88 13.81
N SER A 247 -10.20 8.16 14.51
CA SER A 247 -10.41 6.74 14.83
C SER A 247 -11.59 6.50 15.77
N ALA A 248 -11.92 7.43 16.67
CA ALA A 248 -13.09 7.29 17.56
C ALA A 248 -14.38 7.42 16.75
N THR A 249 -14.42 8.34 15.79
CA THR A 249 -15.52 8.49 14.83
C THR A 249 -15.67 7.25 13.95
N ALA A 250 -14.57 6.66 13.47
CA ALA A 250 -14.62 5.41 12.69
C ALA A 250 -15.18 4.24 13.52
N ALA A 251 -14.77 4.11 14.79
CA ALA A 251 -15.31 3.12 15.71
C ALA A 251 -16.81 3.32 15.96
N ALA A 252 -17.26 4.55 16.14
CA ALA A 252 -18.67 4.89 16.32
C ALA A 252 -19.51 4.55 15.08
N ALA A 253 -19.02 4.91 13.88
CA ALA A 253 -19.69 4.62 12.61
C ALA A 253 -19.82 3.09 12.36
N LEU A 254 -18.78 2.31 12.67
CA LEU A 254 -18.82 0.85 12.56
C LEU A 254 -19.82 0.25 13.56
N ASN A 255 -19.82 0.73 14.81
CA ASN A 255 -20.76 0.27 15.85
C ASN A 255 -22.22 0.60 15.50
N ALA A 256 -22.47 1.76 14.91
CA ALA A 256 -23.80 2.19 14.46
C ALA A 256 -24.27 1.48 13.17
N GLY A 257 -23.36 0.80 12.45
CA GLY A 257 -23.66 0.17 11.14
C GLY A 257 -23.74 1.17 9.98
N GLU A 258 -23.18 2.36 10.15
CA GLU A 258 -23.06 3.35 9.08
C GLU A 258 -21.99 2.94 8.06
N VAL A 259 -20.98 2.17 8.51
CA VAL A 259 -19.96 1.52 7.68
C VAL A 259 -19.92 0.02 7.99
N ASP A 260 -19.42 -0.77 7.03
CA ASP A 260 -19.45 -2.24 7.11
C ASP A 260 -18.11 -2.84 7.52
N TRP A 261 -17.00 -2.21 7.13
CA TRP A 261 -15.65 -2.74 7.34
C TRP A 261 -14.67 -1.60 7.58
N TRP A 262 -13.88 -1.70 8.65
CA TRP A 262 -12.78 -0.80 8.99
C TRP A 262 -11.45 -1.56 8.85
N GLN A 263 -10.61 -1.11 7.92
CA GLN A 263 -9.40 -1.82 7.49
C GLN A 263 -8.38 -2.02 8.61
N GLN A 264 -8.09 -0.98 9.39
CA GLN A 264 -7.07 -0.99 10.43
C GLN A 264 -7.63 -0.36 11.70
N VAL A 265 -7.88 -1.18 12.71
CA VAL A 265 -8.40 -0.74 14.00
C VAL A 265 -7.23 -0.46 14.94
N PRO A 266 -7.01 0.78 15.41
CA PRO A 266 -6.04 1.04 16.47
C PRO A 266 -6.30 0.15 17.68
N VAL A 267 -5.22 -0.38 18.26
CA VAL A 267 -5.33 -1.45 19.27
C VAL A 267 -6.08 -1.03 20.54
N ASP A 268 -5.99 0.25 20.92
CA ASP A 268 -6.73 0.84 22.03
C ASP A 268 -8.25 0.88 21.79
N LEU A 269 -8.71 0.89 20.53
CA LEU A 269 -10.13 0.86 20.16
C LEU A 269 -10.67 -0.55 19.91
N VAL A 270 -9.80 -1.57 19.81
CA VAL A 270 -10.22 -2.98 19.69
C VAL A 270 -11.21 -3.38 20.80
N PRO A 271 -10.98 -3.10 22.09
CA PRO A 271 -11.94 -3.45 23.14
C PRO A 271 -13.30 -2.74 23.01
N VAL A 272 -13.31 -1.55 22.36
CA VAL A 272 -14.54 -0.78 22.14
C VAL A 272 -15.41 -1.44 21.07
N VAL A 273 -14.82 -1.76 19.91
CA VAL A 273 -15.57 -2.36 18.79
C VAL A 273 -15.90 -3.83 19.04
N ALA A 274 -15.04 -4.58 19.74
CA ALA A 274 -15.27 -6.01 20.07
C ALA A 274 -16.41 -6.27 21.07
N LYS A 275 -16.90 -5.25 21.79
CA LYS A 275 -18.11 -5.37 22.64
C LYS A 275 -19.38 -5.56 21.82
N ASN A 276 -19.39 -5.10 20.59
CA ASN A 276 -20.54 -5.24 19.70
C ASN A 276 -20.52 -6.65 19.07
N LYS A 277 -21.52 -7.49 19.37
CA LYS A 277 -21.64 -8.87 18.86
C LYS A 277 -21.86 -8.94 17.35
N ASP A 278 -22.30 -7.84 16.72
CA ASP A 278 -22.47 -7.74 15.28
C ASP A 278 -21.17 -7.37 14.55
N ILE A 279 -20.05 -7.27 15.27
CA ILE A 279 -18.74 -6.95 14.72
C ILE A 279 -17.78 -8.09 14.99
N LYS A 280 -17.07 -8.51 13.95
CA LYS A 280 -15.93 -9.43 14.03
C LYS A 280 -14.63 -8.62 13.96
N VAL A 281 -13.73 -8.84 14.92
CA VAL A 281 -12.38 -8.31 14.94
C VAL A 281 -11.41 -9.45 14.74
N GLU A 282 -10.54 -9.35 13.75
CA GLU A 282 -9.55 -10.40 13.45
C GLU A 282 -8.27 -9.86 12.82
N SER A 283 -7.21 -10.65 12.90
CA SER A 283 -5.95 -10.40 12.19
C SER A 283 -5.96 -11.21 10.91
N VAL A 284 -5.95 -10.52 9.78
CA VAL A 284 -5.99 -11.15 8.43
C VAL A 284 -4.59 -11.26 7.80
N ASP A 285 -3.58 -10.63 8.39
CA ASP A 285 -2.20 -10.67 7.91
C ASP A 285 -1.34 -11.58 8.81
N PRO A 286 -0.93 -12.77 8.33
CA PRO A 286 -0.16 -13.72 9.13
C PRO A 286 1.29 -13.29 9.37
N LEU A 287 1.86 -12.41 8.52
CA LEU A 287 3.22 -11.93 8.65
C LEU A 287 3.31 -10.59 9.39
N GLY A 288 2.23 -9.83 9.38
CA GLY A 288 2.23 -8.45 9.88
C GLY A 288 3.06 -7.51 9.02
N SER A 289 3.34 -6.36 9.60
CA SER A 289 4.10 -5.27 8.97
C SER A 289 5.36 -4.97 9.74
N ILE A 290 6.37 -4.43 9.05
CA ILE A 290 7.62 -3.95 9.66
C ILE A 290 7.62 -2.43 9.59
N GLY A 291 7.69 -1.78 10.76
CA GLY A 291 7.91 -0.34 10.87
C GLY A 291 9.37 -0.01 10.57
N LEU A 292 9.59 1.16 10.02
CA LEU A 292 10.95 1.64 9.76
C LEU A 292 11.08 3.15 9.96
N LEU A 293 12.27 3.54 10.37
CA LEU A 293 12.77 4.90 10.45
C LEU A 293 13.68 5.14 9.25
N ARG A 294 13.26 6.03 8.33
CA ARG A 294 13.97 6.33 7.09
C ARG A 294 14.71 7.64 7.17
N PHE A 295 15.98 7.63 6.79
CA PHE A 295 16.83 8.80 6.68
C PHE A 295 16.88 9.38 5.27
N ASN A 296 17.05 10.69 5.15
CA ASN A 296 17.48 11.34 3.92
C ASN A 296 19.02 11.32 3.86
N HIS A 297 19.56 10.48 2.98
CA HIS A 297 21.02 10.33 2.83
C HIS A 297 21.67 11.44 2.00
N LEU A 298 20.87 12.31 1.36
CA LEU A 298 21.39 13.42 0.55
C LEU A 298 21.69 14.67 1.40
N GLN A 299 21.08 14.78 2.59
CA GLN A 299 21.08 16.00 3.38
C GLN A 299 21.74 15.79 4.76
N PRO A 300 22.44 16.81 5.32
CA PRO A 300 22.85 16.80 6.71
C PRO A 300 21.62 16.67 7.65
N PRO A 301 21.82 16.07 8.84
CA PRO A 301 23.03 15.41 9.30
C PRO A 301 23.13 13.93 8.89
N PHE A 302 22.09 13.36 8.24
CA PHE A 302 22.00 11.92 7.98
C PHE A 302 22.69 11.43 6.70
N ASN A 303 23.30 12.32 5.91
CA ASN A 303 24.30 11.94 4.92
C ASN A 303 25.57 11.36 5.56
N ASN A 304 25.81 11.62 6.86
CA ASN A 304 26.90 11.05 7.64
C ASN A 304 26.48 9.73 8.30
N VAL A 305 27.24 8.65 8.06
CA VAL A 305 26.95 7.32 8.61
C VAL A 305 26.99 7.28 10.15
N LYS A 306 27.90 8.03 10.79
CA LYS A 306 27.99 8.08 12.26
C LYS A 306 26.72 8.65 12.89
N MET A 307 26.05 9.61 12.23
CA MET A 307 24.76 10.13 12.68
C MET A 307 23.67 9.04 12.64
N ARG A 308 23.64 8.24 11.58
CA ARG A 308 22.68 7.14 11.48
C ARG A 308 22.97 6.03 12.49
N GLN A 309 24.27 5.73 12.74
CA GLN A 309 24.69 4.79 13.78
C GLN A 309 24.36 5.31 15.19
N ALA A 310 24.44 6.62 15.44
CA ALA A 310 24.00 7.22 16.69
C ALA A 310 22.51 6.99 16.96
N VAL A 311 21.68 7.13 15.93
CA VAL A 311 20.24 6.82 16.04
C VAL A 311 20.03 5.33 16.30
N LEU A 312 20.72 4.45 15.56
CA LEU A 312 20.62 2.99 15.74
C LEU A 312 20.95 2.58 17.19
N ALA A 313 21.96 3.19 17.81
CA ALA A 313 22.43 2.87 19.17
C ALA A 313 21.41 3.20 20.27
N VAL A 314 20.41 4.06 20.00
CA VAL A 314 19.38 4.45 20.99
C VAL A 314 18.01 3.90 20.71
N VAL A 315 17.80 3.27 19.54
CA VAL A 315 16.52 2.64 19.23
C VAL A 315 16.33 1.40 20.10
N ASP A 316 15.17 1.31 20.77
CA ASP A 316 14.66 0.11 21.40
C ASP A 316 13.36 -0.29 20.68
N GLN A 317 13.37 -1.44 20.05
CA GLN A 317 12.23 -1.91 19.26
C GLN A 317 10.97 -2.16 20.11
N ASN A 318 11.11 -2.40 21.42
CA ASN A 318 9.96 -2.55 22.32
C ASN A 318 9.19 -1.24 22.48
N ASP A 319 9.87 -0.08 22.54
CA ASP A 319 9.20 1.21 22.63
C ASP A 319 8.28 1.43 21.41
N TYR A 320 8.76 1.10 20.20
CA TYR A 320 7.98 1.23 18.98
C TYR A 320 6.86 0.18 18.89
N ALA A 321 7.14 -1.06 19.29
CA ALA A 321 6.15 -2.13 19.30
C ALA A 321 4.96 -1.76 20.22
N ILE A 322 5.24 -1.24 21.41
CA ILE A 322 4.23 -0.77 22.37
C ILE A 322 3.49 0.44 21.79
N ALA A 323 4.21 1.43 21.24
CA ALA A 323 3.60 2.64 20.71
C ALA A 323 2.66 2.38 19.52
N ILE A 324 2.95 1.36 18.69
CA ILE A 324 2.13 0.98 17.53
C ILE A 324 1.00 0.03 17.92
N ALA A 325 1.33 -1.03 18.67
CA ALA A 325 0.48 -2.20 18.85
C ALA A 325 -0.05 -2.37 20.30
N GLY A 326 0.37 -1.51 21.22
CA GLY A 326 -0.13 -1.49 22.60
C GLY A 326 0.32 -2.65 23.46
N ASP A 327 0.62 -3.82 22.90
CA ASP A 327 1.00 -5.03 23.62
C ASP A 327 1.96 -5.94 22.84
N ALA A 328 2.56 -6.90 23.55
CA ALA A 328 3.50 -7.87 22.97
C ALA A 328 2.84 -8.94 22.08
N LYS A 329 1.51 -9.07 22.08
CA LYS A 329 0.79 -10.02 21.23
C LYS A 329 0.74 -9.53 19.79
N ASN A 330 0.51 -8.22 19.63
CA ASN A 330 0.34 -7.59 18.33
C ASN A 330 1.60 -6.85 17.84
N GLY A 331 2.56 -6.56 18.73
CA GLY A 331 3.84 -5.92 18.40
C GLY A 331 5.02 -6.59 19.08
N LYS A 332 6.11 -6.79 18.32
CA LYS A 332 7.34 -7.42 18.82
C LYS A 332 8.59 -6.86 18.15
N PRO A 333 9.74 -6.96 18.82
CA PRO A 333 11.02 -6.72 18.17
C PRO A 333 11.26 -7.62 16.96
N CYS A 334 11.86 -7.07 15.91
CA CYS A 334 12.36 -7.79 14.76
C CYS A 334 13.66 -7.14 14.31
N ALA A 335 14.77 -7.56 14.90
CA ALA A 335 16.12 -7.02 14.64
C ALA A 335 16.69 -7.59 13.33
N SER A 336 15.92 -7.47 12.25
CA SER A 336 16.28 -7.94 10.91
C SER A 336 15.81 -6.95 9.85
N TYR A 337 16.57 -6.84 8.77
CA TYR A 337 16.18 -6.11 7.57
C TYR A 337 15.21 -6.91 6.68
N PHE A 338 14.98 -8.18 7.00
CA PHE A 338 13.98 -9.05 6.37
C PHE A 338 12.92 -9.44 7.37
N THR A 339 11.68 -9.62 6.91
CA THR A 339 10.53 -9.94 7.77
C THR A 339 10.82 -11.15 8.66
N CYS A 340 10.76 -10.98 9.97
CA CYS A 340 11.00 -12.06 10.93
C CYS A 340 9.98 -13.20 10.74
N GLY A 341 10.47 -14.43 10.84
CA GLY A 341 9.69 -15.63 10.54
C GLY A 341 9.75 -16.06 9.07
N THR A 342 10.50 -15.35 8.21
CA THR A 342 10.72 -15.72 6.81
C THR A 342 12.14 -16.26 6.56
N PRO A 343 12.39 -16.98 5.46
CA PRO A 343 13.68 -17.66 5.25
C PRO A 343 14.92 -16.75 5.27
N MET A 344 14.81 -15.48 4.83
CA MET A 344 15.96 -14.58 4.77
C MET A 344 16.22 -13.82 6.08
N ALA A 345 15.25 -13.81 7.01
CA ALA A 345 15.43 -13.17 8.31
C ALA A 345 16.51 -13.86 9.16
N SER A 346 17.37 -13.09 9.80
CA SER A 346 18.43 -13.60 10.70
C SER A 346 18.77 -12.59 11.79
N SER A 347 19.58 -13.00 12.74
CA SER A 347 20.18 -12.12 13.76
C SER A 347 21.59 -11.63 13.39
N ALA A 348 22.04 -11.86 12.16
CA ALA A 348 23.40 -11.51 11.73
C ALA A 348 23.65 -9.98 11.85
N GLY A 349 24.59 -9.56 12.69
CA GLY A 349 24.95 -8.15 12.90
C GLY A 349 23.91 -7.32 13.67
N SER A 350 22.91 -7.96 14.30
CA SER A 350 21.80 -7.26 14.96
C SER A 350 22.11 -6.75 16.37
N GLU A 351 23.34 -6.90 16.85
CA GLU A 351 23.76 -6.58 18.23
C GLU A 351 23.43 -5.12 18.62
N ALA A 352 23.46 -4.20 17.63
CA ALA A 352 23.11 -2.80 17.85
C ALA A 352 21.63 -2.57 18.22
N LEU A 353 20.72 -3.47 17.79
CA LEU A 353 19.28 -3.40 18.12
C LEU A 353 18.88 -4.35 19.25
N THR A 354 19.60 -5.45 19.44
CA THR A 354 19.30 -6.44 20.49
C THR A 354 20.11 -6.20 21.77
N GLY A 355 21.12 -5.34 21.69
CA GLY A 355 21.92 -4.90 22.82
C GLY A 355 21.19 -3.90 23.72
N LYS A 356 21.85 -3.53 24.82
CA LYS A 356 21.36 -2.49 25.70
C LYS A 356 21.48 -1.12 25.03
N ARG A 357 20.42 -0.30 25.10
CA ARG A 357 20.42 1.09 24.63
C ARG A 357 21.62 1.86 25.22
N ASP A 358 22.41 2.50 24.36
CA ASP A 358 23.64 3.21 24.74
C ASP A 358 23.59 4.69 24.33
N VAL A 359 23.01 5.51 25.21
CA VAL A 359 22.84 6.96 24.99
C VAL A 359 24.17 7.68 24.95
N GLU A 360 25.16 7.28 25.78
CA GLU A 360 26.46 7.96 25.84
C GLU A 360 27.28 7.65 24.57
N ARG A 361 27.27 6.43 24.09
CA ARG A 361 27.84 6.08 22.78
C ARG A 361 27.18 6.87 21.64
N ALA A 362 25.85 7.01 21.66
CA ALA A 362 25.15 7.79 20.64
C ALA A 362 25.58 9.26 20.66
N LYS A 363 25.66 9.90 21.83
CA LYS A 363 26.17 11.27 21.98
C LYS A 363 27.63 11.41 21.50
N ALA A 364 28.48 10.42 21.79
CA ALA A 364 29.86 10.39 21.30
C ALA A 364 29.88 10.35 19.74
N LEU A 365 29.06 9.49 19.11
CA LEU A 365 28.93 9.40 17.65
C LEU A 365 28.40 10.70 17.03
N VAL A 366 27.44 11.38 17.66
CA VAL A 366 26.94 12.70 17.24
C VAL A 366 28.09 13.74 17.25
N LYS A 367 28.90 13.75 18.30
CA LYS A 367 30.09 14.64 18.41
C LYS A 367 31.13 14.29 17.34
N GLU A 368 31.45 13.01 17.17
CA GLU A 368 32.39 12.52 16.15
C GLU A 368 31.93 12.80 14.72
N ALA A 369 30.61 12.83 14.48
CA ALA A 369 30.04 13.23 13.21
C ALA A 369 30.18 14.71 12.89
N GLY A 370 30.59 15.53 13.89
CA GLY A 370 30.76 16.97 13.76
C GLY A 370 29.45 17.75 13.72
N TYR A 371 28.37 17.22 14.31
CA TYR A 371 27.07 17.88 14.37
C TYR A 371 27.15 19.23 15.10
N LYS A 372 26.61 20.29 14.49
CA LYS A 372 26.68 21.68 14.99
C LYS A 372 25.31 22.26 15.33
N GLY A 373 24.28 21.44 15.47
CA GLY A 373 22.90 21.87 15.75
C GLY A 373 22.04 22.08 14.51
N GLU A 374 22.43 21.50 13.38
CA GLU A 374 21.64 21.49 12.15
C GLU A 374 20.22 21.03 12.43
N LYS A 375 19.23 21.68 11.80
CA LYS A 375 17.84 21.34 11.97
C LYS A 375 17.54 19.94 11.42
N VAL A 376 16.90 19.12 12.25
CA VAL A 376 16.40 17.78 11.88
C VAL A 376 14.89 17.86 11.73
N VAL A 377 14.40 17.82 10.50
CA VAL A 377 12.97 17.77 10.19
C VAL A 377 12.49 16.33 10.21
N LEU A 378 11.76 15.96 11.26
CA LEU A 378 11.08 14.68 11.42
C LEU A 378 9.62 14.82 10.95
N MET A 379 9.30 14.25 9.79
CA MET A 379 7.93 14.27 9.27
C MET A 379 7.04 13.24 9.99
N THR A 380 5.81 13.65 10.31
CA THR A 380 4.77 12.76 10.82
C THR A 380 3.42 13.03 10.16
N ALA A 381 2.54 12.01 10.18
CA ALA A 381 1.18 12.09 9.67
C ALA A 381 0.19 11.88 10.82
N THR A 382 -0.57 12.92 11.17
CA THR A 382 -1.47 12.90 12.33
C THR A 382 -2.73 12.06 12.12
N ASP A 383 -3.11 11.84 10.87
CA ASP A 383 -4.21 10.99 10.42
C ASP A 383 -3.79 9.51 10.19
N GLN A 384 -2.51 9.17 10.46
CA GLN A 384 -1.97 7.81 10.34
C GLN A 384 -1.34 7.38 11.67
N PRO A 385 -2.09 6.68 12.55
CA PRO A 385 -1.64 6.34 13.91
C PRO A 385 -0.30 5.61 13.97
N ILE A 386 -0.05 4.67 13.04
CA ILE A 386 1.21 3.90 12.98
C ILE A 386 2.42 4.82 12.78
N VAL A 387 2.29 5.82 11.90
CA VAL A 387 3.38 6.76 11.60
C VAL A 387 3.55 7.76 12.74
N ASN A 388 2.44 8.28 13.26
CA ASN A 388 2.46 9.28 14.32
C ASN A 388 3.10 8.74 15.61
N SER A 389 2.70 7.55 16.06
CA SER A 389 3.25 6.93 17.27
C SER A 389 4.76 6.71 17.17
N GLN A 390 5.23 6.20 16.03
CA GLN A 390 6.67 6.02 15.80
C GLN A 390 7.44 7.34 15.81
N ALA A 391 6.89 8.39 15.19
CA ALA A 391 7.53 9.70 15.13
C ALA A 391 7.67 10.33 16.51
N LEU A 392 6.69 10.18 17.41
CA LEU A 392 6.76 10.69 18.77
C LEU A 392 7.86 10.00 19.58
N VAL A 393 7.97 8.67 19.49
CA VAL A 393 9.08 7.92 20.12
C VAL A 393 10.42 8.41 19.57
N THR A 394 10.56 8.54 18.26
CA THR A 394 11.80 9.01 17.63
C THR A 394 12.14 10.45 18.02
N GLN A 395 11.17 11.34 18.09
CA GLN A 395 11.41 12.73 18.51
C GLN A 395 12.08 12.80 19.88
N GLU A 396 11.60 12.03 20.84
CA GLU A 396 12.17 11.96 22.18
C GLU A 396 13.61 11.41 22.14
N LEU A 397 13.83 10.30 21.44
CA LEU A 397 15.14 9.67 21.33
C LEU A 397 16.17 10.60 20.69
N LEU A 398 15.82 11.28 19.60
CA LEU A 398 16.73 12.20 18.91
C LEU A 398 17.06 13.42 19.77
N ARG A 399 16.10 13.97 20.50
CA ARG A 399 16.34 15.06 21.48
C ARG A 399 17.26 14.63 22.62
N LYS A 400 17.09 13.41 23.11
CA LYS A 400 17.90 12.84 24.19
C LYS A 400 19.39 12.72 23.84
N ILE A 401 19.70 12.51 22.57
CA ILE A 401 21.07 12.46 22.05
C ILE A 401 21.57 13.84 21.56
N GLY A 402 20.81 14.90 21.78
CA GLY A 402 21.24 16.29 21.56
C GLY A 402 20.93 16.83 20.15
N LEU A 403 20.02 16.21 19.37
CA LEU A 403 19.66 16.73 18.07
C LEU A 403 18.56 17.81 18.15
N ASN A 404 18.65 18.81 17.27
CA ASN A 404 17.69 19.91 17.13
C ASN A 404 16.50 19.47 16.25
N VAL A 405 15.48 18.87 16.86
CA VAL A 405 14.37 18.20 16.17
C VAL A 405 13.14 19.09 16.06
N GLU A 406 12.72 19.35 14.84
CA GLU A 406 11.44 19.91 14.46
C GLU A 406 10.49 18.78 14.02
N LEU A 407 9.35 18.61 14.70
CA LEU A 407 8.31 17.68 14.27
C LEU A 407 7.40 18.37 13.25
N ALA A 408 7.51 17.95 11.99
CA ALA A 408 6.73 18.48 10.88
C ALA A 408 5.47 17.64 10.68
N ALA A 409 4.39 18.02 11.34
CA ALA A 409 3.10 17.35 11.30
C ALA A 409 2.29 17.74 10.04
N SER A 410 1.70 16.75 9.37
CA SER A 410 0.81 16.92 8.22
C SER A 410 -0.20 15.77 8.14
N ASP A 411 -1.02 15.72 7.10
CA ASP A 411 -1.74 14.52 6.70
C ASP A 411 -0.83 13.54 5.95
N TRP A 412 -1.23 12.26 5.86
CA TRP A 412 -0.46 11.22 5.19
C TRP A 412 -0.22 11.52 3.71
N GLY A 413 -1.22 12.04 3.00
CA GLY A 413 -1.09 12.41 1.58
C GLY A 413 -0.01 13.47 1.34
N THR A 414 0.07 14.47 2.21
CA THR A 414 1.12 15.50 2.20
C THR A 414 2.48 14.89 2.49
N LEU A 415 2.59 14.01 3.50
CA LEU A 415 3.86 13.35 3.83
C LEU A 415 4.36 12.51 2.65
N ILE A 416 3.53 11.67 2.03
CA ILE A 416 3.97 10.81 0.90
C ILE A 416 4.36 11.62 -0.33
N THR A 417 3.85 12.83 -0.50
CA THR A 417 4.29 13.75 -1.55
C THR A 417 5.64 14.37 -1.18
N ARG A 418 5.75 14.92 0.04
CA ARG A 418 6.96 15.60 0.51
C ARG A 418 8.18 14.68 0.60
N ARG A 419 8.01 13.38 0.92
CA ARG A 419 9.13 12.42 0.98
C ARG A 419 9.86 12.23 -0.37
N SER A 420 9.26 12.62 -1.49
CA SER A 420 9.90 12.61 -2.81
C SER A 420 10.83 13.80 -3.06
N SER A 421 10.79 14.82 -2.21
CA SER A 421 11.65 16.00 -2.32
C SER A 421 13.10 15.66 -1.96
N LYS A 422 14.03 16.06 -2.82
CA LYS A 422 15.49 16.00 -2.61
C LYS A 422 16.06 17.32 -2.09
N GLU A 423 15.22 18.32 -1.89
CA GLU A 423 15.62 19.65 -1.42
C GLU A 423 16.13 19.61 0.03
N SER A 424 16.88 20.64 0.41
CA SER A 424 17.30 20.85 1.79
C SER A 424 16.11 21.17 2.70
N VAL A 425 16.29 21.01 4.01
CA VAL A 425 15.23 21.28 4.99
C VAL A 425 14.76 22.75 4.96
N GLU A 426 15.65 23.69 4.64
CA GLU A 426 15.35 25.12 4.47
C GLU A 426 14.46 25.41 3.26
N LYS A 427 14.47 24.53 2.26
CA LYS A 427 13.65 24.61 1.05
C LYS A 427 12.45 23.67 1.07
N GLY A 428 12.02 23.23 2.26
CA GLY A 428 10.86 22.35 2.42
C GLY A 428 11.17 20.85 2.30
N GLY A 429 12.45 20.47 2.24
CA GLY A 429 12.88 19.07 2.32
C GLY A 429 12.68 18.47 3.72
N TRP A 430 13.28 17.32 3.97
CA TRP A 430 13.10 16.52 5.19
C TRP A 430 14.40 15.79 5.58
N SER A 431 14.50 15.39 6.86
CA SER A 431 15.64 14.64 7.38
C SER A 431 15.28 13.20 7.69
N VAL A 432 14.10 12.96 8.28
CA VAL A 432 13.64 11.64 8.76
C VAL A 432 12.14 11.53 8.60
N PHE A 433 11.65 10.31 8.31
CA PHE A 433 10.25 9.98 8.44
C PHE A 433 10.04 8.51 8.81
N HIS A 434 8.85 8.20 9.30
CA HIS A 434 8.41 6.84 9.54
C HIS A 434 7.44 6.35 8.47
N THR A 435 7.49 5.04 8.24
CA THR A 435 6.52 4.29 7.46
C THR A 435 6.56 2.82 7.88
N TRP A 436 5.83 1.99 7.17
CA TRP A 436 5.88 0.54 7.34
C TRP A 436 5.85 -0.17 6.00
N PHE A 437 6.29 -1.42 5.98
CA PHE A 437 6.13 -2.34 4.86
C PHE A 437 5.38 -3.57 5.35
N VAL A 438 4.38 -4.02 4.57
CA VAL A 438 3.75 -5.32 4.81
C VAL A 438 4.77 -6.43 4.64
N GLY A 439 4.64 -7.49 5.44
CA GLY A 439 5.65 -8.56 5.50
C GLY A 439 6.16 -9.06 4.15
N PRO A 440 5.31 -9.34 3.16
CA PRO A 440 5.75 -9.80 1.84
C PRO A 440 6.70 -8.86 1.09
N ASP A 441 6.66 -7.55 1.35
CA ASP A 441 7.46 -6.56 0.60
C ASP A 441 8.94 -6.57 0.92
N ILE A 442 9.33 -7.17 2.06
CA ILE A 442 10.74 -7.17 2.52
C ILE A 442 11.21 -8.55 2.95
N THR A 443 10.65 -9.63 2.36
CA THR A 443 11.05 -11.02 2.67
C THR A 443 12.38 -11.42 2.05
N THR A 444 12.79 -10.76 0.97
CA THR A 444 14.01 -11.12 0.21
C THR A 444 14.72 -9.89 -0.34
N PRO A 445 16.00 -9.97 -0.71
CA PRO A 445 16.71 -8.90 -1.41
C PRO A 445 16.03 -8.45 -2.72
N ALA A 446 15.30 -9.34 -3.41
CA ALA A 446 14.57 -9.00 -4.61
C ALA A 446 13.45 -7.98 -4.38
N LEU A 447 12.77 -8.08 -3.23
CA LEU A 447 11.57 -7.31 -2.88
C LEU A 447 11.87 -6.08 -2.01
N ASN A 448 12.96 -6.12 -1.21
CA ASN A 448 13.26 -5.10 -0.22
C ASN A 448 13.75 -3.78 -0.85
N SER A 449 12.82 -2.94 -1.25
CA SER A 449 13.14 -1.64 -1.85
C SER A 449 13.83 -0.66 -0.88
N PRO A 450 13.50 -0.59 0.44
CA PRO A 450 14.22 0.26 1.38
C PRO A 450 15.71 -0.08 1.54
N LEU A 451 16.09 -1.33 1.27
CA LEU A 451 17.48 -1.81 1.44
C LEU A 451 18.38 -1.51 0.22
N ARG A 452 17.81 -1.00 -0.88
CA ARG A 452 18.59 -0.64 -2.09
C ARG A 452 19.60 0.46 -1.80
N GLY A 453 20.84 0.26 -2.25
CA GLY A 453 21.94 1.21 -2.18
C GLY A 453 22.29 1.84 -3.53
N ALA A 454 21.31 2.03 -4.43
CA ALA A 454 21.51 2.43 -5.83
C ALA A 454 21.41 3.96 -6.07
N GLY A 455 21.57 4.78 -5.03
CA GLY A 455 21.53 6.25 -5.15
C GLY A 455 20.18 6.73 -5.69
N ASP A 456 20.17 7.49 -6.78
CA ASP A 456 18.95 8.05 -7.38
C ASP A 456 17.91 7.01 -7.80
N LYS A 457 18.31 5.76 -8.01
CA LYS A 457 17.42 4.64 -8.31
C LYS A 457 16.88 3.94 -7.05
N SER A 458 17.38 4.32 -5.86
CA SER A 458 16.88 3.80 -4.58
C SER A 458 15.53 4.41 -4.24
N TRP A 459 14.80 3.74 -3.36
CA TRP A 459 13.60 4.29 -2.75
C TRP A 459 13.91 5.57 -1.95
N PHE A 460 12.91 6.37 -1.63
CA PHE A 460 13.04 7.68 -0.96
C PHE A 460 14.08 7.67 0.18
N GLY A 461 14.89 8.71 0.26
CA GLY A 461 16.06 8.80 1.13
C GLY A 461 17.38 8.49 0.41
N TRP A 462 17.35 7.82 -0.73
CA TRP A 462 18.41 7.67 -1.72
C TRP A 462 19.77 7.21 -1.19
N PRO A 463 19.87 6.13 -0.40
CA PRO A 463 21.16 5.61 0.06
C PRO A 463 22.00 5.12 -1.12
N THR A 464 23.31 5.29 -0.99
CA THR A 464 24.29 4.76 -1.94
C THR A 464 25.23 3.80 -1.22
N ASP A 465 25.25 2.54 -1.63
CA ASP A 465 26.13 1.50 -1.10
C ASP A 465 26.39 0.42 -2.14
N ALA A 466 27.53 0.52 -2.82
CA ALA A 466 27.90 -0.41 -3.89
C ALA A 466 28.03 -1.88 -3.40
N LYS A 467 28.40 -2.09 -2.11
CA LYS A 467 28.51 -3.45 -1.56
C LYS A 467 27.14 -4.08 -1.35
N LEU A 468 26.13 -3.32 -0.92
CA LEU A 468 24.74 -3.83 -0.84
C LEU A 468 24.20 -4.21 -2.22
N GLU A 469 24.45 -3.40 -3.26
CA GLU A 469 24.02 -3.72 -4.62
C GLU A 469 24.76 -4.95 -5.18
N GLN A 470 26.08 -5.09 -4.92
CA GLN A 470 26.84 -6.28 -5.29
C GLN A 470 26.27 -7.54 -4.61
N LEU A 471 26.05 -7.51 -3.30
CA LEU A 471 25.46 -8.64 -2.57
C LEU A 471 24.04 -8.98 -3.08
N ARG A 472 23.27 -7.98 -3.50
CA ARG A 472 21.98 -8.21 -4.12
C ARG A 472 22.11 -8.94 -5.46
N ASP A 473 23.09 -8.57 -6.29
CA ASP A 473 23.39 -9.28 -7.54
C ASP A 473 23.86 -10.72 -7.27
N ASP A 474 24.72 -10.93 -6.29
CA ASP A 474 25.19 -12.24 -5.87
C ASP A 474 24.01 -13.11 -5.40
N TRP A 475 23.05 -12.53 -4.66
CA TRP A 475 21.84 -13.22 -4.22
C TRP A 475 21.00 -13.74 -5.38
N PHE A 476 20.81 -12.94 -6.45
CA PHE A 476 20.08 -13.37 -7.65
C PHE A 476 20.80 -14.48 -8.42
N ASN A 477 22.12 -14.54 -8.33
CA ASN A 477 22.96 -15.52 -9.02
C ASN A 477 23.30 -16.75 -8.15
N ALA A 478 22.86 -16.78 -6.88
CA ALA A 478 23.14 -17.87 -5.96
C ALA A 478 22.49 -19.18 -6.43
N ALA A 479 23.27 -20.27 -6.36
CA ALA A 479 22.85 -21.56 -6.88
C ALA A 479 21.79 -22.27 -6.01
N THR A 480 21.79 -22.01 -4.71
CA THR A 480 20.89 -22.68 -3.75
C THR A 480 20.23 -21.70 -2.79
N PRO A 481 19.06 -22.06 -2.20
CA PRO A 481 18.44 -21.27 -1.13
C PRO A 481 19.36 -21.08 0.09
N ALA A 482 20.26 -22.02 0.37
CA ALA A 482 21.23 -21.93 1.46
C ALA A 482 22.29 -20.84 1.17
N ASP A 483 22.75 -20.74 -0.06
CA ASP A 483 23.68 -19.69 -0.48
C ASP A 483 22.98 -18.32 -0.47
N GLN A 484 21.74 -18.25 -0.93
CA GLN A 484 20.91 -17.05 -0.83
C GLN A 484 20.77 -16.57 0.61
N LYS A 485 20.56 -17.48 1.56
CA LYS A 485 20.48 -17.17 2.98
C LYS A 485 21.78 -16.55 3.51
N LYS A 486 22.93 -17.14 3.18
CA LYS A 486 24.26 -16.62 3.59
C LYS A 486 24.49 -15.22 3.05
N ILE A 487 24.15 -14.98 1.77
CA ILE A 487 24.29 -13.66 1.15
C ILE A 487 23.34 -12.64 1.82
N ALA A 488 22.10 -13.03 2.12
CA ALA A 488 21.17 -12.18 2.85
C ALA A 488 21.68 -11.80 4.26
N GLU A 489 22.38 -12.71 4.94
CA GLU A 489 23.06 -12.44 6.22
C GLU A 489 24.22 -11.45 6.07
N GLU A 490 25.01 -11.54 5.01
CA GLU A 490 26.05 -10.56 4.70
C GLU A 490 25.46 -9.19 4.37
N MET A 491 24.37 -9.14 3.60
CA MET A 491 23.64 -7.91 3.33
C MET A 491 23.12 -7.28 4.63
N GLN A 492 22.61 -8.07 5.54
CA GLN A 492 22.12 -7.60 6.83
C GLN A 492 23.24 -7.03 7.70
N ARG A 493 24.42 -7.70 7.80
CA ARG A 493 25.60 -7.15 8.50
C ARG A 493 25.99 -5.80 7.90
N ARG A 494 26.10 -5.73 6.56
CA ARG A 494 26.41 -4.48 5.87
C ARG A 494 25.39 -3.39 6.16
N ALA A 495 24.11 -3.72 6.20
CA ALA A 495 23.04 -2.77 6.50
C ALA A 495 23.11 -2.26 7.95
N PHE A 496 23.50 -3.06 8.93
CA PHE A 496 23.77 -2.59 10.30
C PHE A 496 25.01 -1.69 10.40
N GLU A 497 26.01 -1.86 9.53
CA GLU A 497 27.17 -0.97 9.45
C GLU A 497 26.82 0.40 8.85
N THR A 498 26.06 0.43 7.75
CA THR A 498 25.79 1.64 6.97
C THR A 498 24.48 2.32 7.28
N VAL A 499 23.58 1.61 7.93
CA VAL A 499 22.27 2.06 8.43
C VAL A 499 21.44 2.77 7.34
N PRO A 500 21.03 2.07 6.26
CA PRO A 500 20.19 2.67 5.23
C PRO A 500 18.81 3.08 5.78
N TYR A 501 18.32 2.39 6.80
CA TYR A 501 17.16 2.70 7.65
C TYR A 501 17.28 1.92 8.97
N VAL A 502 16.40 2.19 9.93
CA VAL A 502 16.32 1.39 11.16
C VAL A 502 14.97 0.65 11.17
N PRO A 503 14.93 -0.70 11.22
CA PRO A 503 13.70 -1.43 11.49
C PRO A 503 13.25 -1.17 12.93
N THR A 504 11.99 -0.75 13.12
CA THR A 504 11.50 -0.28 14.43
C THR A 504 10.72 -1.35 15.19
N ALA A 505 9.83 -2.09 14.52
CA ALA A 505 9.06 -3.20 15.12
C ALA A 505 8.41 -4.04 14.02
N GLN A 506 8.08 -5.29 14.34
CA GLN A 506 7.09 -6.07 13.60
C GLN A 506 5.77 -6.03 14.34
N PHE A 507 4.67 -5.75 13.63
CA PHE A 507 3.36 -5.57 14.26
C PHE A 507 2.22 -6.04 13.36
N ILE A 508 1.09 -6.36 13.99
CA ILE A 508 -0.16 -6.73 13.34
C ILE A 508 -1.22 -5.73 13.80
N ILE A 509 -1.88 -5.10 12.84
CA ILE A 509 -3.05 -4.26 13.11
C ILE A 509 -4.29 -5.05 12.73
N PRO A 510 -5.23 -5.28 13.67
CA PRO A 510 -6.46 -6.00 13.37
C PRO A 510 -7.38 -5.19 12.46
N THR A 511 -8.20 -5.90 11.72
CA THR A 511 -9.34 -5.36 10.99
C THR A 511 -10.64 -5.65 11.74
N ALA A 512 -11.67 -4.84 11.50
CA ALA A 512 -12.99 -5.09 12.07
C ALA A 512 -14.08 -4.90 11.01
N TYR A 513 -15.04 -5.82 10.97
CA TYR A 513 -16.15 -5.76 10.04
C TYR A 513 -17.42 -6.36 10.62
N ARG A 514 -18.55 -5.93 10.07
CA ARG A 514 -19.86 -6.44 10.52
C ARG A 514 -20.02 -7.91 10.15
N THR A 515 -20.67 -8.67 11.02
CA THR A 515 -20.95 -10.12 10.84
C THR A 515 -21.87 -10.41 9.64
N THR A 516 -22.49 -9.38 9.08
CA THR A 516 -23.21 -9.46 7.79
C THR A 516 -22.28 -9.63 6.59
N LEU A 517 -20.97 -9.42 6.76
CA LEU A 517 -19.99 -9.68 5.71
C LEU A 517 -19.44 -11.11 5.81
N SER A 518 -19.22 -11.71 4.65
CA SER A 518 -18.55 -13.00 4.50
C SER A 518 -17.59 -12.96 3.30
N GLY A 519 -16.68 -13.94 3.20
CA GLY A 519 -15.74 -14.02 2.07
C GLY A 519 -14.57 -13.04 2.16
N VAL A 520 -14.30 -12.43 3.32
CA VAL A 520 -13.07 -11.65 3.56
C VAL A 520 -11.86 -12.57 3.44
N ILE A 521 -10.90 -12.16 2.62
CA ILE A 521 -9.69 -12.95 2.34
C ILE A 521 -8.61 -12.61 3.37
N ASN A 522 -8.10 -13.62 4.07
CA ASN A 522 -6.96 -13.47 4.98
C ASN A 522 -5.69 -13.25 4.14
N SER A 523 -5.20 -12.01 4.12
CA SER A 523 -4.09 -11.58 3.28
C SER A 523 -3.45 -10.30 3.83
N PRO A 524 -2.13 -10.10 3.64
CA PRO A 524 -1.46 -8.83 3.94
C PRO A 524 -1.88 -7.68 3.00
N VAL A 525 -2.62 -8.00 1.93
CA VAL A 525 -3.22 -7.03 1.01
C VAL A 525 -4.73 -7.10 1.15
N THR A 526 -5.39 -5.96 1.31
CA THR A 526 -6.85 -5.91 1.41
C THR A 526 -7.48 -6.08 0.04
N PHE A 527 -8.19 -7.20 -0.16
CA PHE A 527 -8.96 -7.49 -1.36
C PHE A 527 -10.46 -7.37 -1.07
N LEU A 528 -11.21 -6.70 -1.96
CA LEU A 528 -12.64 -6.45 -1.80
C LEU A 528 -13.51 -7.30 -2.74
N TRP A 529 -12.89 -8.09 -3.65
CA TRP A 529 -13.61 -9.16 -4.35
C TRP A 529 -13.89 -10.33 -3.41
N ASN A 530 -14.87 -11.15 -3.76
CA ASN A 530 -15.39 -12.27 -2.97
C ASN A 530 -16.08 -11.87 -1.66
N VAL A 531 -16.03 -10.62 -1.25
CA VAL A 531 -16.77 -10.11 -0.10
C VAL A 531 -18.24 -10.02 -0.44
N GLU A 532 -19.07 -10.69 0.35
CA GLU A 532 -20.52 -10.72 0.22
C GLU A 532 -21.16 -10.04 1.43
N LYS A 533 -22.13 -9.18 1.15
CA LYS A 533 -22.96 -8.54 2.17
C LYS A 533 -24.34 -9.19 2.16
N LYS A 534 -24.73 -9.75 3.32
CA LYS A 534 -26.06 -10.36 3.54
C LYS A 534 -27.11 -9.29 3.68
#